data_0be952dc68a1fdf81746065edb192238
#
_entry.id   0be952dc68a1fdf81746065edb192238
#
_cell.length_a   1.000
_cell.length_b   1.000
_cell.length_c   1.000
_cell.angle_alpha   90.00
_cell.angle_beta   90.00
_cell.angle_gamma   90.00
#
_symmetry.space_group_name_H-M   'P 1'
#
loop_
_entity.id
_entity.type
_entity.pdbx_description
1 polymer ?
#
loop_
_entity_poly.entity_id
_entity_poly.type
_entity_poly.pdbx_seq_one_letter_code
_entity_poly.pdbx_strand_id
1 'polypeptide(L)'
;LETLNSLLHPRVAEDYKGWLATHRHEKYVLREAALCYEIGLSRSVDKMIVVSAPEDIRIKRVIARDAHRTKEDIQAIIKNQLPEEEKVKRADYIIYNDNHHMVIPQVLHLHASFISGEISVHRQHIS
;
A
#
# COMPACT_ATOMS: atom_id res chain seq x y z
N LEU A 1 1.67 8.64 23.17
CA LEU A 1 1.58 8.03 21.82
C LEU A 1 2.96 7.94 21.14
N GLU A 2 3.76 9.00 21.12
CA GLU A 2 5.11 9.01 20.50
C GLU A 2 6.05 7.99 21.14
N THR A 3 6.05 7.89 22.48
CA THR A 3 6.90 6.94 23.21
C THR A 3 6.51 5.48 22.91
N LEU A 4 5.22 5.18 22.76
CA LEU A 4 4.75 3.85 22.40
C LEU A 4 5.15 3.49 20.97
N ASN A 5 5.00 4.42 20.04
CA ASN A 5 5.40 4.23 18.65
C ASN A 5 6.92 4.03 18.51
N SER A 6 7.74 4.80 19.25
CA SER A 6 9.21 4.66 19.22
C SER A 6 9.69 3.30 19.73
N LEU A 7 8.94 2.64 20.62
CA LEU A 7 9.25 1.29 21.11
C LEU A 7 8.72 0.17 20.21
N LEU A 8 7.55 0.38 19.58
CA LEU A 8 6.91 -0.62 18.73
C LEU A 8 7.60 -0.74 17.36
N HIS A 9 8.02 0.36 16.76
CA HIS A 9 8.62 0.36 15.42
C HIS A 9 9.88 -0.52 15.30
N PRO A 10 10.87 -0.47 16.22
CA PRO A 10 12.05 -1.34 16.13
C PRO A 10 11.71 -2.82 16.26
N ARG A 11 10.82 -3.18 17.20
CA ARG A 11 10.41 -4.58 17.42
C ARG A 11 9.65 -5.16 16.25
N VAL A 12 8.73 -4.40 15.68
CA VAL A 12 8.00 -4.79 14.46
C VAL A 12 8.97 -4.95 13.28
N ALA A 13 9.98 -4.10 13.18
CA ALA A 13 11.00 -4.21 12.14
C ALA A 13 11.89 -5.46 12.30
N GLU A 14 12.25 -5.83 13.53
CA GLU A 14 13.00 -7.05 13.83
C GLU A 14 12.17 -8.30 13.56
N ASP A 15 10.92 -8.33 14.00
CA ASP A 15 9.99 -9.42 13.74
C ASP A 15 9.80 -9.64 12.23
N TYR A 16 9.59 -8.56 11.49
CA TYR A 16 9.50 -8.61 10.04
C TYR A 16 10.78 -9.18 9.38
N LYS A 17 11.97 -8.80 9.85
CA LYS A 17 13.23 -9.35 9.34
C LYS A 17 13.34 -10.85 9.60
N GLY A 18 12.96 -11.28 10.80
CA GLY A 18 12.92 -12.70 11.16
C GLY A 18 11.93 -13.47 10.27
N TRP A 19 10.72 -12.95 10.11
CA TRP A 19 9.72 -13.53 9.23
C TRP A 19 10.20 -13.60 7.78
N LEU A 20 10.78 -12.53 7.25
CA LEU A 20 11.31 -12.50 5.89
C LEU A 20 12.42 -13.54 5.67
N ALA A 21 13.26 -13.76 6.67
CA ALA A 21 14.32 -14.76 6.59
C ALA A 21 13.78 -16.19 6.43
N THR A 22 12.62 -16.49 7.01
CA THR A 22 11.95 -17.80 6.90
C THR A 22 11.21 -17.99 5.57
N HIS A 23 10.97 -16.91 4.79
CA HIS A 23 10.24 -16.93 3.53
C HIS A 23 11.13 -16.65 2.30
N ARG A 24 12.45 -16.86 2.41
CA ARG A 24 13.40 -16.64 1.30
C ARG A 24 13.21 -17.58 0.11
N HIS A 25 12.49 -18.67 0.27
CA HIS A 25 12.17 -19.61 -0.80
C HIS A 25 10.97 -19.15 -1.65
N GLU A 26 10.21 -18.16 -1.19
CA GLU A 26 9.09 -17.62 -1.93
C GLU A 26 9.55 -16.76 -3.11
N LYS A 27 8.81 -16.75 -4.19
CA LYS A 27 9.10 -15.92 -5.36
C LYS A 27 9.03 -14.44 -5.04
N TYR A 28 8.08 -14.06 -4.21
CA TYR A 28 7.95 -12.71 -3.65
C TYR A 28 7.14 -12.74 -2.36
N VAL A 29 7.24 -11.70 -1.58
CA VAL A 29 6.43 -11.46 -0.39
C VAL A 29 5.80 -10.08 -0.49
N LEU A 30 4.62 -9.92 0.11
CA LEU A 30 3.93 -8.63 0.18
C LEU A 30 3.98 -8.09 1.62
N ARG A 31 4.25 -6.81 1.72
CA ARG A 31 4.14 -6.05 2.97
C ARG A 31 3.12 -4.95 2.80
N GLU A 32 2.03 -5.00 3.56
CA GLU A 32 1.01 -3.96 3.57
C GLU A 32 1.29 -2.94 4.69
N ALA A 33 1.18 -1.66 4.37
CA ALA A 33 1.17 -0.59 5.35
C ALA A 33 0.50 0.66 4.79
N ALA A 34 -0.32 1.32 5.63
CA ALA A 34 -1.06 2.52 5.22
C ALA A 34 -0.16 3.74 4.98
N LEU A 35 1.01 3.80 5.60
CA LEU A 35 1.93 4.95 5.63
C LEU A 35 3.31 4.61 5.08
N CYS A 36 3.39 3.75 4.04
CA CYS A 36 4.65 3.26 3.50
C CYS A 36 5.65 4.36 3.15
N TYR A 37 5.20 5.40 2.49
CA TYR A 37 6.06 6.52 2.06
C TYR A 37 6.43 7.43 3.24
N GLU A 38 5.47 7.73 4.10
CA GLU A 38 5.61 8.66 5.22
C GLU A 38 6.63 8.16 6.26
N ILE A 39 6.66 6.86 6.51
CA ILE A 39 7.61 6.23 7.45
C ILE A 39 8.86 5.66 6.78
N GLY A 40 9.04 5.90 5.48
CA GLY A 40 10.25 5.51 4.74
C GLY A 40 10.37 4.03 4.40
N LEU A 41 9.30 3.23 4.54
CA LEU A 41 9.30 1.80 4.17
C LEU A 41 9.59 1.55 2.69
N SER A 42 9.26 2.52 1.83
CA SER A 42 9.53 2.45 0.39
C SER A 42 11.02 2.22 0.05
N ARG A 43 11.93 2.55 0.98
CA ARG A 43 13.37 2.33 0.80
C ARG A 43 13.83 0.90 1.14
N SER A 44 12.95 0.11 1.76
CA SER A 44 13.26 -1.25 2.24
C SER A 44 12.55 -2.35 1.44
N VAL A 45 11.92 -2.00 0.33
CA VAL A 45 11.21 -2.92 -0.55
C VAL A 45 11.71 -2.75 -1.99
N ASP A 46 11.63 -3.81 -2.79
CA ASP A 46 12.09 -3.79 -4.17
C ASP A 46 11.11 -3.07 -5.10
N LYS A 47 9.81 -3.16 -4.80
CA LYS A 47 8.72 -2.58 -5.59
C LYS A 47 7.61 -2.03 -4.72
N MET A 48 7.00 -0.96 -5.19
CA MET A 48 5.86 -0.30 -4.54
C MET A 48 4.61 -0.46 -5.40
N ILE A 49 3.56 -1.00 -4.78
CA ILE A 49 2.21 -1.04 -5.35
C ILE A 49 1.35 -0.04 -4.59
N VAL A 50 0.70 0.86 -5.31
CA VAL A 50 -0.31 1.77 -4.74
C VAL A 50 -1.68 1.29 -5.17
N VAL A 51 -2.57 1.08 -4.20
CA VAL A 51 -3.99 0.86 -4.47
C VAL A 51 -4.68 2.21 -4.42
N SER A 52 -5.10 2.69 -5.58
CA SER A 52 -5.69 4.02 -5.76
C SER A 52 -7.20 3.97 -5.85
N ALA A 53 -7.86 4.90 -5.18
CA ALA A 53 -9.30 5.15 -5.29
C ALA A 53 -9.59 6.64 -5.07
N PRO A 54 -10.58 7.22 -5.77
CA PRO A 54 -11.04 8.58 -5.54
C PRO A 54 -11.36 8.86 -4.07
N GLU A 55 -11.05 10.07 -3.61
CA GLU A 55 -11.21 10.42 -2.20
C GLU A 55 -12.64 10.27 -1.69
N ASP A 56 -13.63 10.66 -2.48
CA ASP A 56 -15.04 10.52 -2.14
C ASP A 56 -15.47 9.06 -1.95
N ILE A 57 -14.94 8.15 -2.78
CA ILE A 57 -15.15 6.69 -2.65
C ILE A 57 -14.49 6.18 -1.38
N ARG A 58 -13.25 6.60 -1.09
CA ARG A 58 -12.55 6.22 0.14
C ARG A 58 -13.31 6.65 1.38
N ILE A 59 -13.77 7.91 1.41
CA ILE A 59 -14.57 8.45 2.52
C ILE A 59 -15.85 7.64 2.72
N LYS A 60 -16.61 7.40 1.63
CA LYS A 60 -17.85 6.60 1.69
C LYS A 60 -17.61 5.19 2.25
N ARG A 61 -16.54 4.53 1.81
CA ARG A 61 -16.19 3.17 2.28
C ARG A 61 -15.80 3.16 3.76
N VAL A 62 -15.06 4.16 4.24
CA VAL A 62 -14.68 4.25 5.65
C VAL A 62 -15.89 4.51 6.52
N ILE A 63 -16.79 5.43 6.14
CA ILE A 63 -18.04 5.69 6.87
C ILE A 63 -18.90 4.42 6.95
N ALA A 64 -19.02 3.67 5.86
CA ALA A 64 -19.81 2.45 5.82
C ALA A 64 -19.22 1.32 6.70
N ARG A 65 -17.89 1.27 6.83
CA ARG A 65 -17.18 0.26 7.63
C ARG A 65 -17.10 0.62 9.10
N ASP A 66 -16.93 1.91 9.40
CA ASP A 66 -16.57 2.43 10.72
C ASP A 66 -17.57 3.54 11.13
N ALA A 67 -18.69 3.11 11.67
CA ALA A 67 -19.82 3.98 12.02
C ALA A 67 -19.50 5.05 13.09
N HIS A 68 -18.34 4.93 13.77
CA HIS A 68 -17.93 5.91 14.80
C HIS A 68 -17.13 7.08 14.24
N ARG A 69 -16.75 7.04 12.96
CA ARG A 69 -15.97 8.10 12.32
C ARG A 69 -16.83 9.07 11.54
N THR A 70 -16.61 10.35 11.78
CA THR A 70 -17.22 11.40 10.96
C THR A 70 -16.46 11.62 9.66
N LYS A 71 -17.08 12.29 8.70
CA LYS A 71 -16.42 12.68 7.45
C LYS A 71 -15.21 13.59 7.73
N GLU A 72 -15.35 14.48 8.69
CA GLU A 72 -14.32 15.43 9.12
C GLU A 72 -13.10 14.70 9.70
N ASP A 73 -13.31 13.67 10.51
CA ASP A 73 -12.23 12.83 11.05
C ASP A 73 -11.45 12.15 9.93
N ILE A 74 -12.17 11.60 8.94
CA ILE A 74 -11.55 10.91 7.81
C ILE A 74 -10.75 11.90 6.94
N GLN A 75 -11.28 13.08 6.68
CA GLN A 75 -10.59 14.12 5.92
C GLN A 75 -9.33 14.61 6.64
N ALA A 76 -9.38 14.74 7.96
CA ALA A 76 -8.21 15.09 8.77
C ALA A 76 -7.10 14.02 8.67
N ILE A 77 -7.48 12.73 8.67
CA ILE A 77 -6.53 11.62 8.47
C ILE A 77 -5.92 11.68 7.06
N ILE A 78 -6.73 11.90 6.03
CA ILE A 78 -6.26 12.00 4.64
C ILE A 78 -5.27 13.16 4.47
N LYS A 79 -5.55 14.32 5.08
CA LYS A 79 -4.65 15.49 5.04
C LYS A 79 -3.27 15.23 5.64
N ASN A 80 -3.17 14.32 6.61
CA ASN A 80 -1.91 13.96 7.25
C ASN A 80 -1.11 12.90 6.48
N GLN A 81 -1.64 12.40 5.37
CA GLN A 81 -0.96 11.46 4.50
C GLN A 81 -0.33 12.18 3.30
N LEU A 82 0.65 11.53 2.69
CA LEU A 82 1.17 11.98 1.40
C LEU A 82 0.00 12.07 0.39
N PRO A 83 -0.10 13.15 -0.41
CA PRO A 83 -1.13 13.28 -1.42
C PRO A 83 -1.17 12.08 -2.38
N GLU A 84 -2.36 11.66 -2.78
CA GLU A 84 -2.57 10.50 -3.66
C GLU A 84 -1.76 10.60 -4.95
N GLU A 85 -1.75 11.77 -5.58
CA GLU A 85 -0.99 12.02 -6.81
C GLU A 85 0.52 11.77 -6.63
N GLU A 86 1.06 12.14 -5.47
CA GLU A 86 2.47 11.91 -5.15
C GLU A 86 2.76 10.42 -4.91
N LYS A 87 1.84 9.69 -4.28
CA LYS A 87 1.95 8.23 -4.11
C LYS A 87 1.95 7.53 -5.47
N VAL A 88 1.02 7.91 -6.33
CA VAL A 88 0.89 7.37 -7.70
C VAL A 88 2.14 7.65 -8.53
N LYS A 89 2.70 8.86 -8.47
CA LYS A 89 3.95 9.22 -9.17
C LYS A 89 5.15 8.39 -8.72
N ARG A 90 5.20 7.98 -7.45
CA ARG A 90 6.32 7.23 -6.87
C ARG A 90 6.14 5.72 -6.94
N ALA A 91 4.94 5.23 -7.24
CA ALA A 91 4.65 3.81 -7.34
C ALA A 91 5.29 3.16 -8.55
N ASP A 92 5.73 1.92 -8.43
CA ASP A 92 6.11 1.08 -9.57
C ASP A 92 4.87 0.54 -10.29
N TYR A 93 3.81 0.23 -9.51
CA TYR A 93 2.54 -0.30 -10.01
C TYR A 93 1.35 0.37 -9.32
N ILE A 94 0.25 0.48 -10.06
CA ILE A 94 -0.99 1.05 -9.56
C ILE A 94 -2.12 0.05 -9.78
N ILE A 95 -2.89 -0.22 -8.72
CA ILE A 95 -4.16 -0.96 -8.79
C ILE A 95 -5.28 0.03 -8.57
N TYR A 96 -6.16 0.18 -9.54
CA TYR A 96 -7.33 1.03 -9.44
C TYR A 96 -8.48 0.29 -8.76
N ASN A 97 -8.95 0.82 -7.64
CA ASN A 97 -10.10 0.30 -6.89
C ASN A 97 -11.19 1.38 -6.79
N ASP A 98 -11.64 1.86 -7.92
CA ASP A 98 -12.49 3.04 -8.11
C ASP A 98 -13.94 2.74 -8.49
N ASN A 99 -14.39 1.49 -8.41
CA ASN A 99 -15.69 0.95 -8.85
C ASN A 99 -15.88 0.89 -10.37
N HIS A 100 -14.89 1.31 -11.16
CA HIS A 100 -14.93 1.21 -12.63
C HIS A 100 -14.01 0.10 -13.14
N HIS A 101 -12.85 -0.03 -12.53
CA HIS A 101 -11.87 -1.05 -12.87
C HIS A 101 -12.06 -2.31 -12.03
N MET A 102 -11.97 -3.47 -12.66
CA MET A 102 -11.98 -4.75 -11.95
C MET A 102 -10.65 -4.99 -11.25
N VAL A 103 -10.66 -5.16 -9.92
CA VAL A 103 -9.43 -5.31 -9.12
C VAL A 103 -8.74 -6.66 -9.37
N ILE A 104 -9.51 -7.75 -9.45
CA ILE A 104 -8.96 -9.12 -9.57
C ILE A 104 -8.07 -9.29 -10.80
N PRO A 105 -8.47 -8.89 -12.03
CA PRO A 105 -7.59 -9.00 -13.20
C PRO A 105 -6.26 -8.24 -13.04
N GLN A 106 -6.28 -7.04 -12.42
CA GLN A 106 -5.08 -6.26 -12.16
C GLN A 106 -4.12 -7.00 -11.21
N VAL A 107 -4.66 -7.59 -10.13
CA VAL A 107 -3.88 -8.38 -9.17
C VAL A 107 -3.29 -9.62 -9.83
N LEU A 108 -4.07 -10.35 -10.63
CA LEU A 108 -3.61 -11.55 -11.32
C LEU A 108 -2.50 -11.23 -12.34
N HIS A 109 -2.60 -10.11 -13.03
CA HIS A 109 -1.56 -9.65 -13.94
C HIS A 109 -0.24 -9.37 -13.21
N LEU A 110 -0.29 -8.64 -12.09
CA LEU A 110 0.89 -8.38 -11.27
C LEU A 110 1.47 -9.68 -10.70
N HIS A 111 0.64 -10.58 -10.22
CA HIS A 111 1.06 -11.88 -9.73
C HIS A 111 1.83 -12.67 -10.81
N ALA A 112 1.28 -12.75 -12.01
CA ALA A 112 1.93 -13.44 -13.13
C ALA A 112 3.30 -12.81 -13.46
N SER A 113 3.40 -11.49 -13.48
CA SER A 113 4.65 -10.76 -13.72
C SER A 113 5.70 -11.04 -12.64
N PHE A 114 5.30 -11.10 -11.37
CA PHE A 114 6.23 -11.39 -10.27
C PHE A 114 6.69 -12.85 -10.28
N ILE A 115 5.83 -13.79 -10.65
CA ILE A 115 6.18 -15.21 -10.75
C ILE A 115 7.12 -15.48 -11.93
N SER A 116 6.89 -14.86 -13.10
CA SER A 116 7.72 -15.04 -14.30
C SER A 116 9.08 -14.38 -14.21
N GLY A 117 9.27 -13.43 -13.28
CA GLY A 117 10.47 -12.61 -13.19
C GLY A 117 10.55 -11.55 -14.30
N GLU A 118 9.53 -11.42 -15.13
CA GLU A 118 9.37 -10.33 -16.11
C GLU A 118 9.02 -9.02 -15.41
N ILE A 119 9.92 -8.54 -14.55
CA ILE A 119 9.79 -7.23 -13.92
C ILE A 119 10.23 -6.21 -14.97
N SER A 120 9.35 -5.94 -15.93
CA SER A 120 9.51 -4.79 -16.82
C SER A 120 9.52 -3.52 -15.99
N VAL A 121 10.60 -2.75 -16.09
CA VAL A 121 10.79 -1.44 -15.43
C VAL A 121 9.88 -0.37 -16.07
N HIS A 122 8.73 -0.73 -16.58
CA HIS A 122 7.78 0.20 -17.17
C HIS A 122 6.66 0.45 -16.18
N ARG A 123 6.48 1.73 -15.84
CA ARG A 123 5.27 2.24 -15.16
C ARG A 123 4.07 1.81 -16.01
N GLN A 124 3.48 0.68 -15.68
CA GLN A 124 2.27 0.23 -16.35
C GLN A 124 1.07 0.74 -15.58
N HIS A 125 0.36 1.69 -16.20
CA HIS A 125 -1.04 1.91 -15.89
C HIS A 125 -1.77 0.66 -16.39
N ILE A 126 -2.20 -0.21 -15.48
CA ILE A 126 -2.96 -1.40 -15.83
C ILE A 126 -4.42 -0.94 -15.96
N SER A 127 -4.86 -0.80 -17.19
CA SER A 127 -6.25 -0.45 -17.55
C SER A 127 -7.21 -1.59 -17.24
#